data_ee5046b3bb01b8de305c05e17026947f
#
_entry.id   ee5046b3bb01b8de305c05e17026947f
#
_cell.length_a   1.000
_cell.length_b   1.000
_cell.length_c   1.000
_cell.angle_alpha   90.00
_cell.angle_beta   90.00
_cell.angle_gamma   90.00
#
_symmetry.space_group_name_H-M   'P 1'
#
loop_
_entity.id
_entity.type
_entity.pdbx_description
1 polymer ?
#
loop_
_entity_poly.entity_id
_entity_poly.type
_entity_poly.pdbx_seq_one_letter_code
_entity_poly.pdbx_strand_id
1 'polypeptide(L)'
;RQRYDEAQAYLRKALLIQPSYFTALLALVDMDFRRGRLVEAKSKLIELMQNNSPTPESLLLAIQIEQAIGDQMSADSYIFQLQKRFPDSREAISVREGKIN
;
A
#
# COMPACT_ATOMS: atom_id res chain seq x y z
N ARG A 1 -13.34 2.07 -16.17
CA ARG A 1 -13.03 0.69 -15.97
C ARG A 1 -11.95 0.15 -16.88
N GLN A 2 -12.16 0.37 -18.17
CA GLN A 2 -11.19 -0.03 -19.16
C GLN A 2 -9.84 0.64 -18.94
N ARG A 3 -9.85 1.87 -18.43
CA ARG A 3 -8.62 2.59 -18.11
C ARG A 3 -7.83 1.90 -17.02
N TYR A 4 -8.53 1.37 -16.02
CA TYR A 4 -7.85 0.63 -14.96
C TYR A 4 -7.20 -0.64 -15.50
N ASP A 5 -7.90 -1.37 -16.36
CA ASP A 5 -7.38 -2.61 -16.93
C ASP A 5 -6.16 -2.32 -17.81
N GLU A 6 -6.21 -1.27 -18.61
CA GLU A 6 -5.08 -0.88 -19.45
C GLU A 6 -3.89 -0.46 -18.60
N ALA A 7 -4.12 0.35 -17.55
CA ALA A 7 -3.07 0.81 -16.68
C ALA A 7 -2.44 -0.36 -15.93
N GLN A 8 -3.25 -1.31 -15.46
CA GLN A 8 -2.71 -2.50 -14.79
C GLN A 8 -1.88 -3.35 -15.74
N ALA A 9 -2.32 -3.51 -16.97
CA ALA A 9 -1.57 -4.27 -17.95
C ALA A 9 -0.22 -3.62 -18.23
N TYR A 10 -0.19 -2.31 -18.35
CA TYR A 10 1.03 -1.57 -18.56
C TYR A 10 1.99 -1.71 -17.38
N LEU A 11 1.46 -1.57 -16.16
CA LEU A 11 2.27 -1.68 -14.96
C LEU A 11 2.83 -3.10 -14.78
N ARG A 12 2.03 -4.12 -15.08
CA ARG A 12 2.50 -5.49 -15.01
C ARG A 12 3.62 -5.75 -16.02
N LYS A 13 3.51 -5.17 -17.20
CA LYS A 13 4.53 -5.29 -18.21
C LYS A 13 5.84 -4.67 -17.73
N ALA A 14 5.75 -3.50 -17.10
CA ALA A 14 6.91 -2.84 -16.52
C ALA A 14 7.55 -3.70 -15.43
N LEU A 15 6.73 -4.39 -14.62
CA LEU A 15 7.23 -5.28 -13.57
C LEU A 15 7.94 -6.50 -14.13
N LEU A 16 7.47 -7.03 -15.26
CA LEU A 16 8.15 -8.15 -15.91
C LEU A 16 9.55 -7.76 -16.38
N ILE A 17 9.72 -6.50 -16.77
CA ILE A 17 11.02 -5.98 -17.22
C ILE A 17 11.89 -5.64 -16.00
N GLN A 18 11.29 -5.03 -14.97
CA GLN A 18 11.97 -4.62 -13.75
C GLN A 18 11.12 -5.01 -12.54
N PRO A 19 11.16 -6.28 -12.15
CA PRO A 19 10.28 -6.78 -11.08
C PRO A 19 10.47 -6.09 -9.74
N SER A 20 11.61 -5.47 -9.50
CA SER A 20 11.89 -4.75 -8.26
C SER A 20 11.44 -3.29 -8.29
N TYR A 21 10.71 -2.89 -9.31
CA TYR A 21 10.28 -1.50 -9.46
C TYR A 21 9.20 -1.19 -8.44
N PHE A 22 9.63 -0.70 -7.30
CA PHE A 22 8.77 -0.49 -6.13
C PHE A 22 7.58 0.42 -6.43
N THR A 23 7.83 1.52 -7.12
CA THR A 23 6.78 2.50 -7.41
C THR A 23 5.65 1.90 -8.25
N ALA A 24 6.00 1.10 -9.25
CA ALA A 24 5.00 0.47 -10.11
C ALA A 24 4.18 -0.56 -9.34
N LEU A 25 4.85 -1.33 -8.47
CA LEU A 25 4.15 -2.30 -7.62
C LEU A 25 3.17 -1.61 -6.68
N LEU A 26 3.62 -0.53 -6.05
CA LEU A 26 2.78 0.20 -5.13
C LEU A 26 1.58 0.81 -5.85
N ALA A 27 1.78 1.28 -7.07
CA ALA A 27 0.67 1.81 -7.88
C ALA A 27 -0.37 0.74 -8.18
N LEU A 28 0.05 -0.50 -8.45
CA LEU A 28 -0.88 -1.60 -8.68
C LEU A 28 -1.70 -1.90 -7.43
N VAL A 29 -1.05 -1.89 -6.28
CA VAL A 29 -1.76 -2.09 -5.00
C VAL A 29 -2.80 -1.00 -4.79
N ASP A 30 -2.40 0.25 -5.00
CA ASP A 30 -3.31 1.38 -4.82
C ASP A 30 -4.51 1.29 -5.76
N MET A 31 -4.29 0.87 -7.01
CA MET A 31 -5.37 0.70 -7.97
C MET A 31 -6.35 -0.38 -7.52
N ASP A 32 -5.86 -1.51 -7.04
CA ASP A 32 -6.72 -2.56 -6.52
C ASP A 32 -7.52 -2.06 -5.31
N PHE A 33 -6.87 -1.33 -4.42
CA PHE A 33 -7.52 -0.76 -3.25
C PHE A 33 -8.66 0.18 -3.65
N ARG A 34 -8.40 1.08 -4.59
CA ARG A 34 -9.40 2.05 -5.04
C ARG A 34 -10.58 1.39 -5.75
N ARG A 35 -10.34 0.21 -6.35
CA ARG A 35 -11.40 -0.55 -7.01
C ARG A 35 -12.15 -1.47 -6.04
N GLY A 36 -11.80 -1.43 -4.76
CA GLY A 36 -12.45 -2.27 -3.76
C GLY A 36 -11.94 -3.69 -3.71
N ARG A 37 -10.85 -3.99 -4.40
CA ARG A 37 -10.26 -5.33 -4.40
C ARG A 37 -9.31 -5.46 -3.22
N LEU A 38 -9.89 -5.52 -2.02
CA LEU A 38 -9.11 -5.43 -0.78
C LEU A 38 -8.20 -6.63 -0.57
N VAL A 39 -8.68 -7.84 -0.87
CA VAL A 39 -7.87 -9.05 -0.70
C VAL A 39 -6.69 -9.04 -1.65
N GLU A 40 -6.93 -8.70 -2.91
CA GLU A 40 -5.86 -8.61 -3.89
C GLU A 40 -4.84 -7.54 -3.52
N ALA A 41 -5.32 -6.37 -3.10
CA ALA A 41 -4.44 -5.28 -2.68
C ALA A 41 -3.59 -5.72 -1.50
N LYS A 42 -4.19 -6.36 -0.51
CA LYS A 42 -3.46 -6.84 0.66
C LYS A 42 -2.39 -7.85 0.28
N SER A 43 -2.72 -8.83 -0.54
CA SER A 43 -1.77 -9.86 -0.96
C SER A 43 -0.57 -9.27 -1.67
N LYS A 44 -0.83 -8.36 -2.60
CA LYS A 44 0.24 -7.71 -3.37
C LYS A 44 1.12 -6.86 -2.47
N LEU A 45 0.51 -6.15 -1.52
CA LEU A 45 1.27 -5.29 -0.63
C LEU A 45 2.15 -6.09 0.32
N ILE A 46 1.63 -7.20 0.83
CA ILE A 46 2.43 -8.08 1.69
C ILE A 46 3.64 -8.59 0.92
N GLU A 47 3.43 -9.05 -0.30
CA GLU A 47 4.53 -9.53 -1.14
C GLU A 47 5.56 -8.42 -1.39
N LEU A 48 5.07 -7.22 -1.67
CA LEU A 48 5.94 -6.08 -1.91
C LEU A 48 6.80 -5.78 -0.68
N MET A 49 6.21 -5.81 0.51
CA MET A 49 6.93 -5.51 1.74
C MET A 49 7.84 -6.65 2.20
N GLN A 50 7.62 -7.86 1.73
CA GLN A 50 8.54 -8.98 1.99
C GLN A 50 9.83 -8.84 1.20
N ASN A 51 9.75 -8.26 0.02
CA ASN A 51 10.91 -8.15 -0.88
C ASN A 51 11.60 -6.80 -0.80
N ASN A 52 11.02 -5.84 -0.14
CA ASN A 52 11.55 -4.47 -0.05
C ASN A 52 11.28 -3.91 1.34
N SER A 53 12.16 -3.02 1.79
CA SER A 53 11.93 -2.34 3.06
C SER A 53 10.67 -1.48 2.97
N PRO A 54 9.84 -1.45 4.01
CA PRO A 54 8.65 -0.60 4.01
C PRO A 54 9.02 0.88 3.89
N THR A 55 8.16 1.63 3.22
CA THR A 55 8.26 3.08 3.14
C THR A 55 7.06 3.70 3.85
N PRO A 56 7.10 5.00 4.16
CA PRO A 56 5.92 5.64 4.76
C PRO A 56 4.67 5.46 3.91
N GLU A 57 4.81 5.55 2.58
CA GLU A 57 3.68 5.37 1.67
C GLU A 57 3.12 3.96 1.72
N SER A 58 3.99 2.94 1.73
CA SER A 58 3.51 1.56 1.77
C SER A 58 2.84 1.24 3.10
N LEU A 59 3.37 1.77 4.21
CA LEU A 59 2.76 1.56 5.52
C LEU A 59 1.41 2.26 5.62
N LEU A 60 1.28 3.48 5.10
CA LEU A 60 -0.01 4.16 5.11
C LEU A 60 -1.04 3.38 4.29
N LEU A 61 -0.65 2.89 3.13
CA LEU A 61 -1.56 2.09 2.29
C LEU A 61 -1.96 0.81 3.01
N ALA A 62 -1.03 0.17 3.72
CA ALA A 62 -1.33 -1.02 4.51
C ALA A 62 -2.36 -0.72 5.60
N ILE A 63 -2.21 0.41 6.28
CA ILE A 63 -3.17 0.85 7.30
C ILE A 63 -4.56 1.02 6.68
N GLN A 64 -4.63 1.71 5.56
CA GLN A 64 -5.90 1.95 4.88
C GLN A 64 -6.58 0.67 4.44
N ILE A 65 -5.81 -0.27 3.91
CA ILE A 65 -6.35 -1.56 3.47
C ILE A 65 -6.89 -2.35 4.67
N GLU A 66 -6.12 -2.44 5.76
CA GLU A 66 -6.54 -3.20 6.91
C GLU A 66 -7.78 -2.58 7.58
N GLN A 67 -7.86 -1.26 7.62
CA GLN A 67 -9.05 -0.59 8.15
C GLN A 67 -10.27 -0.86 7.28
N ALA A 68 -10.09 -0.88 5.96
CA ALA A 68 -11.19 -1.17 5.04
C ALA A 68 -11.66 -2.62 5.17
N ILE A 69 -10.75 -3.54 5.45
CA ILE A 69 -11.08 -4.94 5.69
C ILE A 69 -11.75 -5.11 7.05
N GLY A 70 -11.42 -4.25 8.00
CA GLY A 70 -11.95 -4.33 9.36
C GLY A 70 -10.99 -5.01 10.33
N ASP A 71 -9.74 -5.21 9.94
CA ASP A 71 -8.73 -5.83 10.81
C ASP A 71 -7.97 -4.73 11.56
N GLN A 72 -8.55 -4.31 12.68
CA GLN A 72 -7.99 -3.22 13.46
C GLN A 72 -6.65 -3.59 14.09
N MET A 73 -6.47 -4.84 14.47
CA MET A 73 -5.19 -5.27 15.05
C MET A 73 -4.04 -5.13 14.05
N SER A 74 -4.27 -5.56 12.83
CA SER A 74 -3.24 -5.40 11.78
C SER A 74 -3.01 -3.92 11.47
N ALA A 75 -4.08 -3.13 11.40
CA ALA A 75 -3.95 -1.69 11.18
C ALA A 75 -3.11 -1.05 12.28
N ASP A 76 -3.38 -1.39 13.54
CA ASP A 76 -2.62 -0.83 14.66
C ASP A 76 -1.15 -1.22 14.60
N SER A 77 -0.86 -2.44 14.18
CA SER A 77 0.52 -2.90 14.02
C SER A 77 1.27 -2.05 12.99
N TYR A 78 0.63 -1.76 11.86
CA TYR A 78 1.24 -0.92 10.84
C TYR A 78 1.37 0.53 11.30
N ILE A 79 0.39 1.03 12.06
CA ILE A 79 0.47 2.37 12.64
C ILE A 79 1.70 2.45 13.55
N PHE A 80 1.89 1.45 14.40
CA PHE A 80 3.05 1.40 15.28
C PHE A 80 4.36 1.43 14.49
N GLN A 81 4.46 0.63 13.43
CA GLN A 81 5.65 0.60 12.60
C GLN A 81 5.92 1.95 11.95
N LEU A 82 4.87 2.58 11.44
CA LEU A 82 4.99 3.89 10.80
C LEU A 82 5.50 4.94 11.78
N GLN A 83 4.91 4.98 12.98
CA GLN A 83 5.31 5.93 14.01
C GLN A 83 6.73 5.69 14.49
N LYS A 84 7.13 4.45 14.62
CA LYS A 84 8.44 4.10 15.13
C LYS A 84 9.56 4.35 14.13
N ARG A 85 9.30 3.98 12.85
CA ARG A 85 10.34 4.04 11.81
C ARG A 85 10.41 5.39 11.11
N PHE A 86 9.27 6.03 10.94
CA PHE A 86 9.17 7.27 10.17
C PHE A 86 8.36 8.32 10.91
N PRO A 87 8.78 8.68 12.12
CA PRO A 87 7.97 9.58 12.98
C PRO A 87 7.77 10.98 12.39
N ASP A 88 8.70 11.42 11.56
CA ASP A 88 8.65 12.77 10.99
C ASP A 88 8.04 12.78 9.58
N SER A 89 7.60 11.63 9.09
CA SER A 89 7.00 11.56 7.76
C SER A 89 5.64 12.23 7.75
N ARG A 90 5.25 12.71 6.58
CA ARG A 90 3.91 13.28 6.40
C ARG A 90 2.84 12.26 6.75
N GLU A 91 3.08 11.00 6.38
CA GLU A 91 2.15 9.91 6.64
C GLU A 91 1.97 9.67 8.13
N ALA A 92 3.06 9.64 8.89
CA ALA A 92 2.98 9.43 10.34
C ALA A 92 2.26 10.59 11.02
N ILE A 93 2.52 11.81 10.58
CA ILE A 93 1.85 12.99 11.12
C ILE A 93 0.35 12.93 10.82
N SER A 94 -0.02 12.56 9.60
CA SER A 94 -1.43 12.43 9.21
C SER A 94 -2.15 11.43 10.10
N VAL A 95 -1.53 10.29 10.37
CA VAL A 95 -2.14 9.26 11.20
C VAL A 95 -2.33 9.76 12.63
N ARG A 96 -1.32 10.44 13.19
CA ARG A 96 -1.43 11.01 14.54
C ARG A 96 -2.57 12.03 14.62
N GLU A 97 -2.82 12.75 13.55
CA GLU A 97 -3.88 13.75 13.50
C GLU A 97 -5.23 13.18 13.10
N GLY A 98 -5.31 11.88 12.88
CA GLY A 98 -6.54 11.22 12.48
C GLY A 98 -6.90 11.43 11.01
N LYS A 99 -5.96 11.83 10.19
CA LYS A 99 -6.18 12.11 8.76
C LYS A 99 -5.60 10.99 7.92
N ILE A 100 -6.25 9.82 7.98
CA ILE A 100 -5.73 8.64 7.29
C ILE A 100 -6.13 8.60 5.82
N ASN A 101 -7.18 9.28 5.46
CA ASN A 101 -7.68 9.24 4.07
C ASN A 101 -6.81 10.02 3.10
#